data_bbfd9381e1fa86b023a94ec2083329be
#
_entry.id   bbfd9381e1fa86b023a94ec2083329be
#
_cell.length_a   1.000
_cell.length_b   1.000
_cell.length_c   1.000
_cell.angle_alpha   90.00
_cell.angle_beta   90.00
_cell.angle_gamma   90.00
#
_symmetry.space_group_name_H-M   'P 1'
#
loop_
_entity.id
_entity.type
_entity.pdbx_description
1 polymer ?
#
loop_
_entity_poly.entity_id
_entity_poly.type
_entity_poly.pdbx_seq_one_letter_code
_entity_poly.pdbx_strand_id
1 'polypeptide(L)'
;RVIGVDVVPPRGDIGDVSFVRADIRSPVIAKVIAREQVDTVVHMSVIATPGKSGGRNAMKELNVIGTMQLLAACQKVDTVKHLVVKSTTTVYGASSRDPAMFTEDMGPKSVPRSGYAQDAYEIEGYVRGFARRRPDVRVTMLRCANVMGPHVASPMTSYFRMPIVPTVLGYDPRVQFLHEDDL
;
A
#
# COMPACT_ATOMS: atom_id res chain seq x y z
N ARG A 1 -22.83 0.02 -1.74
CA ARG A 1 -22.53 -1.08 -0.82
C ARG A 1 -21.02 -1.25 -0.71
N VAL A 2 -20.50 -1.44 0.52
CA VAL A 2 -19.07 -1.64 0.78
C VAL A 2 -18.82 -3.07 1.25
N ILE A 3 -17.72 -3.67 0.79
CA ILE A 3 -17.29 -5.02 1.19
C ILE A 3 -15.84 -4.91 1.70
N GLY A 4 -15.66 -5.12 2.98
CA GLY A 4 -14.32 -5.23 3.59
C GLY A 4 -13.77 -6.65 3.42
N VAL A 5 -12.48 -6.75 3.07
CA VAL A 5 -11.80 -8.04 2.94
C VAL A 5 -10.48 -7.99 3.71
N ASP A 6 -10.32 -8.87 4.69
CA ASP A 6 -9.08 -9.00 5.46
C ASP A 6 -8.99 -10.42 6.06
N VAL A 7 -7.80 -10.81 6.49
CA VAL A 7 -7.58 -12.05 7.25
C VAL A 7 -8.00 -11.90 8.72
N VAL A 8 -7.98 -10.67 9.23
CA VAL A 8 -8.36 -10.31 10.60
C VAL A 8 -9.72 -9.63 10.57
N PRO A 9 -10.72 -10.13 11.30
CA PRO A 9 -12.01 -9.47 11.39
C PRO A 9 -11.87 -8.10 12.09
N PRO A 10 -12.70 -7.12 11.73
CA PRO A 10 -12.72 -5.82 12.39
C PRO A 10 -13.04 -5.98 13.87
N ARG A 11 -12.49 -5.09 14.71
CA ARG A 11 -12.65 -5.14 16.18
C ARG A 11 -13.88 -4.39 16.70
N GLY A 12 -14.60 -3.69 15.85
CA GLY A 12 -15.76 -2.87 16.23
C GLY A 12 -16.92 -3.06 15.27
N ASP A 13 -17.97 -2.31 15.52
CA ASP A 13 -19.10 -2.23 14.60
C ASP A 13 -18.64 -1.56 13.31
N ILE A 14 -18.97 -2.19 12.18
CA ILE A 14 -18.65 -1.71 10.83
C ILE A 14 -19.90 -1.24 10.08
N GLY A 15 -21.03 -1.11 10.79
CA GLY A 15 -22.30 -0.68 10.21
C GLY A 15 -22.71 -1.56 9.02
N ASP A 16 -23.11 -0.94 7.93
CA ASP A 16 -23.62 -1.64 6.73
C ASP A 16 -22.54 -2.29 5.84
N VAL A 17 -21.28 -2.32 6.31
CA VAL A 17 -20.17 -2.95 5.58
C VAL A 17 -20.27 -4.48 5.70
N SER A 18 -20.33 -5.17 4.56
CA SER A 18 -20.17 -6.62 4.53
C SER A 18 -18.72 -7.02 4.70
N PHE A 19 -18.42 -8.05 5.50
CA PHE A 19 -17.05 -8.51 5.71
C PHE A 19 -16.83 -9.93 5.18
N VAL A 20 -15.74 -10.10 4.43
CA VAL A 20 -15.28 -11.42 3.94
C VAL A 20 -13.89 -11.70 4.50
N ARG A 21 -13.77 -12.76 5.29
CA ARG A 21 -12.45 -13.18 5.78
C ARG A 21 -11.70 -13.92 4.68
N ALA A 22 -10.70 -13.29 4.11
CA ALA A 22 -9.84 -13.90 3.09
C ALA A 22 -8.45 -13.24 3.05
N ASP A 23 -7.45 -14.04 2.68
CA ASP A 23 -6.12 -13.55 2.32
C ASP A 23 -6.16 -12.99 0.88
N ILE A 24 -5.49 -11.87 0.63
CA ILE A 24 -5.42 -11.26 -0.69
C ILE A 24 -4.86 -12.21 -1.76
N ARG A 25 -4.04 -13.18 -1.36
CA ARG A 25 -3.49 -14.24 -2.22
C ARG A 25 -4.50 -15.34 -2.53
N SER A 26 -5.66 -15.34 -1.88
CA SER A 26 -6.67 -16.38 -2.07
C SER A 26 -7.48 -16.16 -3.36
N PRO A 27 -7.78 -17.23 -4.12
CA PRO A 27 -8.69 -17.15 -5.27
C PRO A 27 -10.12 -16.72 -4.88
N VAL A 28 -10.45 -16.69 -3.59
CA VAL A 28 -11.73 -16.16 -3.08
C VAL A 28 -11.91 -14.69 -3.48
N ILE A 29 -10.83 -13.90 -3.55
CA ILE A 29 -10.89 -12.48 -3.95
C ILE A 29 -11.54 -12.32 -5.33
N ALA A 30 -11.10 -13.13 -6.31
CA ALA A 30 -11.67 -13.09 -7.66
C ALA A 30 -13.17 -13.45 -7.66
N LYS A 31 -13.57 -14.43 -6.82
CA LYS A 31 -14.97 -14.83 -6.68
C LYS A 31 -15.81 -13.73 -6.06
N VAL A 32 -15.28 -13.03 -5.04
CA VAL A 32 -15.96 -11.90 -4.38
C VAL A 32 -16.18 -10.77 -5.41
N ILE A 33 -15.12 -10.35 -6.12
CA ILE A 33 -15.19 -9.27 -7.12
C ILE A 33 -16.26 -9.61 -8.19
N ALA A 34 -16.25 -10.82 -8.70
CA ALA A 34 -17.19 -11.23 -9.74
C ALA A 34 -18.63 -11.37 -9.24
N ARG A 35 -18.84 -12.05 -8.10
CA ARG A 35 -20.16 -12.33 -7.55
C ARG A 35 -20.88 -11.07 -7.10
N GLU A 36 -20.17 -10.19 -6.44
CA GLU A 36 -20.71 -8.95 -5.89
C GLU A 36 -20.73 -7.80 -6.92
N GLN A 37 -20.31 -8.07 -8.17
CA GLN A 37 -20.28 -7.09 -9.26
C GLN A 37 -19.56 -5.80 -8.87
N VAL A 38 -18.39 -5.96 -8.25
CA VAL A 38 -17.59 -4.84 -7.71
C VAL A 38 -17.19 -3.91 -8.86
N ASP A 39 -17.45 -2.61 -8.70
CA ASP A 39 -17.08 -1.56 -9.65
C ASP A 39 -15.81 -0.80 -9.21
N THR A 40 -15.59 -0.71 -7.92
CA THR A 40 -14.47 0.04 -7.33
C THR A 40 -13.69 -0.85 -6.37
N VAL A 41 -12.38 -0.96 -6.59
CA VAL A 41 -11.47 -1.70 -5.72
C VAL A 41 -10.52 -0.72 -5.05
N VAL A 42 -10.46 -0.76 -3.71
CA VAL A 42 -9.52 0.03 -2.90
C VAL A 42 -8.52 -0.92 -2.25
N HIS A 43 -7.29 -0.89 -2.72
CA HIS A 43 -6.21 -1.75 -2.23
C HIS A 43 -5.34 -1.03 -1.20
N MET A 44 -5.59 -1.34 0.07
CA MET A 44 -4.87 -0.75 1.21
C MET A 44 -3.87 -1.73 1.87
N SER A 45 -3.87 -3.00 1.47
CA SER A 45 -3.14 -4.10 2.12
C SER A 45 -1.65 -4.14 1.79
N VAL A 46 -0.97 -2.98 1.73
CA VAL A 46 0.48 -2.91 1.56
C VAL A 46 1.11 -2.61 2.92
N ILE A 47 1.71 -3.64 3.53
CA ILE A 47 2.28 -3.54 4.87
C ILE A 47 3.72 -3.03 4.83
N ALA A 48 4.05 -2.11 5.73
CA ALA A 48 5.38 -1.50 5.82
C ALA A 48 6.33 -2.21 6.79
N THR A 49 5.78 -3.01 7.71
CA THR A 49 6.54 -3.67 8.77
C THR A 49 6.33 -5.18 8.71
N PRO A 50 7.39 -5.99 8.73
CA PRO A 50 7.23 -7.44 8.80
C PRO A 50 6.44 -7.86 10.04
N GLY A 51 5.51 -8.80 9.87
CA GLY A 51 4.81 -9.41 10.98
C GLY A 51 5.75 -10.24 11.88
N LYS A 52 5.23 -10.65 13.04
CA LYS A 52 5.98 -11.46 14.01
C LYS A 52 6.41 -12.82 13.44
N SER A 53 5.67 -13.37 12.48
CA SER A 53 5.98 -14.62 11.78
C SER A 53 6.25 -14.38 10.30
N GLY A 54 7.22 -15.09 9.72
CA GLY A 54 7.53 -15.08 8.29
C GLY A 54 8.47 -13.93 7.83
N GLY A 55 8.71 -12.95 8.67
CA GLY A 55 9.71 -11.90 8.42
C GLY A 55 9.52 -11.15 7.08
N ARG A 56 10.64 -10.79 6.47
CA ARG A 56 10.67 -9.99 5.24
C ARG A 56 10.10 -10.73 4.01
N ASN A 57 10.32 -12.04 3.91
CA ASN A 57 9.85 -12.81 2.76
C ASN A 57 8.32 -12.89 2.75
N ALA A 58 7.69 -13.19 3.88
CA ALA A 58 6.23 -13.21 3.99
C ALA A 58 5.62 -11.83 3.70
N MET A 59 6.29 -10.75 4.15
CA MET A 59 5.87 -9.38 3.83
C MET A 59 5.91 -9.12 2.31
N LYS A 60 7.00 -9.52 1.63
CA LYS A 60 7.12 -9.37 0.17
C LYS A 60 6.06 -10.19 -0.56
N GLU A 61 5.81 -11.42 -0.14
CA GLU A 61 4.75 -12.25 -0.72
C GLU A 61 3.37 -11.58 -0.59
N LEU A 62 3.04 -11.07 0.59
CA LEU A 62 1.78 -10.40 0.81
C LEU A 62 1.67 -9.13 -0.05
N ASN A 63 2.70 -8.30 -0.03
CA ASN A 63 2.71 -7.03 -0.74
C ASN A 63 2.70 -7.23 -2.26
N VAL A 64 3.66 -7.96 -2.79
CA VAL A 64 3.91 -8.05 -4.24
C VAL A 64 3.01 -9.11 -4.87
N ILE A 65 3.06 -10.36 -4.37
CA ILE A 65 2.27 -11.46 -4.96
C ILE A 65 0.78 -11.25 -4.71
N GLY A 66 0.40 -10.80 -3.49
CA GLY A 66 -0.99 -10.47 -3.19
C GLY A 66 -1.55 -9.40 -4.13
N THR A 67 -0.79 -8.33 -4.37
CA THR A 67 -1.20 -7.29 -5.33
C THR A 67 -1.31 -7.84 -6.76
N MET A 68 -0.35 -8.65 -7.21
CA MET A 68 -0.42 -9.26 -8.55
C MET A 68 -1.68 -10.11 -8.72
N GLN A 69 -2.06 -10.88 -7.70
CA GLN A 69 -3.27 -11.70 -7.73
C GLN A 69 -4.55 -10.86 -7.74
N LEU A 70 -4.58 -9.78 -6.94
CA LEU A 70 -5.68 -8.82 -6.97
C LEU A 70 -5.84 -8.20 -8.35
N LEU A 71 -4.76 -7.71 -8.95
CA LEU A 71 -4.78 -7.13 -10.30
C LEU A 71 -5.23 -8.15 -11.35
N ALA A 72 -4.78 -9.40 -11.24
CA ALA A 72 -5.23 -10.48 -12.12
C ALA A 72 -6.73 -10.79 -11.96
N ALA A 73 -7.27 -10.69 -10.74
CA ALA A 73 -8.70 -10.82 -10.50
C ALA A 73 -9.47 -9.66 -11.13
N CYS A 74 -9.03 -8.41 -10.92
CA CYS A 74 -9.62 -7.22 -11.53
C CYS A 74 -9.57 -7.25 -13.08
N GLN A 75 -8.53 -7.86 -13.64
CA GLN A 75 -8.37 -7.97 -15.09
C GLN A 75 -9.45 -8.81 -15.76
N LYS A 76 -10.03 -9.78 -15.03
CA LYS A 76 -11.01 -10.75 -15.56
C LYS A 76 -12.46 -10.30 -15.39
N VAL A 77 -12.70 -9.18 -14.73
CA VAL A 77 -14.06 -8.74 -14.36
C VAL A 77 -14.32 -7.36 -14.95
N ASP A 78 -15.26 -7.30 -15.91
CA ASP A 78 -15.56 -6.07 -16.65
C ASP A 78 -16.29 -5.01 -15.83
N THR A 79 -16.87 -5.39 -14.68
CA THR A 79 -17.56 -4.46 -13.79
C THR A 79 -16.59 -3.50 -13.09
N VAL A 80 -15.33 -3.90 -12.89
CA VAL A 80 -14.31 -3.04 -12.26
C VAL A 80 -14.01 -1.85 -13.17
N LYS A 81 -14.31 -0.65 -12.70
CA LYS A 81 -14.09 0.64 -13.38
C LYS A 81 -13.13 1.56 -12.64
N HIS A 82 -12.92 1.34 -11.34
CA HIS A 82 -12.02 2.13 -10.53
C HIS A 82 -11.10 1.23 -9.71
N LEU A 83 -9.82 1.54 -9.70
CA LEU A 83 -8.82 0.91 -8.84
C LEU A 83 -8.02 1.99 -8.12
N VAL A 84 -8.13 2.01 -6.80
CA VAL A 84 -7.33 2.88 -5.92
C VAL A 84 -6.30 2.03 -5.22
N VAL A 85 -5.03 2.40 -5.30
CA VAL A 85 -3.92 1.67 -4.68
C VAL A 85 -3.15 2.59 -3.75
N LYS A 86 -3.05 2.21 -2.49
CA LYS A 86 -2.17 2.87 -1.55
C LYS A 86 -0.71 2.54 -1.88
N SER A 87 0.07 3.57 -2.14
CA SER A 87 1.52 3.56 -2.27
C SER A 87 2.14 4.44 -1.18
N THR A 88 3.38 4.81 -1.33
CA THR A 88 4.13 5.57 -0.33
C THR A 88 5.14 6.51 -0.99
N THR A 89 5.41 7.65 -0.36
CA THR A 89 6.48 8.55 -0.81
C THR A 89 7.88 7.92 -0.72
N THR A 90 8.05 6.80 -0.01
CA THR A 90 9.34 6.08 0.03
C THR A 90 9.77 5.51 -1.32
N VAL A 91 8.87 5.42 -2.31
CA VAL A 91 9.21 5.02 -3.69
C VAL A 91 10.19 5.98 -4.36
N TYR A 92 10.23 7.24 -3.93
CA TYR A 92 11.18 8.22 -4.45
C TYR A 92 12.62 7.96 -4.01
N GLY A 93 12.82 7.16 -2.95
CA GLY A 93 14.13 6.92 -2.38
C GLY A 93 14.50 7.94 -1.29
N ALA A 94 15.77 7.91 -0.88
CA ALA A 94 16.34 8.77 0.17
C ALA A 94 17.81 9.06 -0.13
N SER A 95 18.09 9.68 -1.27
CA SER A 95 19.44 10.07 -1.65
C SER A 95 19.70 11.53 -1.26
N SER A 96 20.91 11.85 -0.81
CA SER A 96 21.37 13.23 -0.57
C SER A 96 21.34 14.09 -1.85
N ARG A 97 21.22 13.48 -3.02
CA ARG A 97 21.12 14.13 -4.33
C ARG A 97 19.69 14.32 -4.80
N ASP A 98 18.71 13.87 -4.02
CA ASP A 98 17.30 14.01 -4.36
C ASP A 98 16.86 15.48 -4.23
N PRO A 99 15.85 15.92 -4.98
CA PRO A 99 15.31 17.27 -4.87
C PRO A 99 14.69 17.49 -3.49
N ALA A 100 14.55 18.75 -3.11
CA ALA A 100 13.90 19.11 -1.85
C ALA A 100 12.40 18.74 -1.83
N MET A 101 11.77 18.71 -3.00
CA MET A 101 10.37 18.35 -3.19
C MET A 101 10.26 17.43 -4.41
N PHE A 102 9.31 16.50 -4.35
CA PHE A 102 8.96 15.61 -5.45
C PHE A 102 7.58 15.99 -6.00
N THR A 103 7.40 15.82 -7.30
CA THR A 103 6.11 15.89 -7.97
C THR A 103 5.66 14.49 -8.37
N GLU A 104 4.39 14.30 -8.70
CA GLU A 104 3.78 13.00 -8.98
C GLU A 104 4.37 12.29 -10.21
N ASP A 105 4.87 13.06 -11.17
CA ASP A 105 5.51 12.56 -12.40
C ASP A 105 6.95 12.11 -12.20
N MET A 106 7.56 12.50 -11.07
CA MET A 106 8.92 12.08 -10.76
C MET A 106 8.99 10.60 -10.35
N GLY A 107 10.05 9.95 -10.77
CA GLY A 107 10.47 8.62 -10.29
C GLY A 107 11.71 8.70 -9.43
N PRO A 108 12.11 7.60 -8.77
CA PRO A 108 13.35 7.55 -8.02
C PRO A 108 14.57 7.71 -8.93
N LYS A 109 15.58 8.48 -8.51
CA LYS A 109 16.88 8.54 -9.21
C LYS A 109 17.62 7.20 -9.18
N SER A 110 17.42 6.43 -8.12
CA SER A 110 17.88 5.05 -7.99
C SER A 110 16.75 4.18 -7.47
N VAL A 111 16.50 3.07 -8.16
CA VAL A 111 15.46 2.11 -7.75
C VAL A 111 15.77 1.59 -6.35
N PRO A 112 14.82 1.64 -5.40
CA PRO A 112 15.00 1.06 -4.08
C PRO A 112 15.40 -0.42 -4.17
N ARG A 113 16.45 -0.82 -3.44
CA ARG A 113 17.04 -2.18 -3.54
C ARG A 113 16.59 -3.12 -2.42
N SER A 114 15.86 -2.64 -1.44
CA SER A 114 15.44 -3.45 -0.31
C SER A 114 14.22 -2.87 0.42
N GLY A 115 13.64 -3.70 1.28
CA GLY A 115 12.60 -3.30 2.21
C GLY A 115 11.27 -2.93 1.55
N TYR A 116 10.48 -2.19 2.30
CA TYR A 116 9.15 -1.74 1.90
C TYR A 116 9.17 -0.84 0.65
N ALA A 117 10.17 0.01 0.52
CA ALA A 117 10.31 0.90 -0.63
C ALA A 117 10.46 0.13 -1.95
N GLN A 118 11.21 -0.99 -1.94
CA GLN A 118 11.33 -1.87 -3.10
C GLN A 118 9.99 -2.52 -3.44
N ASP A 119 9.27 -3.04 -2.45
CA ASP A 119 7.96 -3.64 -2.67
C ASP A 119 6.98 -2.63 -3.28
N ALA A 120 6.91 -1.43 -2.71
CA ALA A 120 6.05 -0.37 -3.21
C ALA A 120 6.39 0.02 -4.66
N TYR A 121 7.68 0.11 -4.99
CA TYR A 121 8.13 0.39 -6.36
C TYR A 121 7.73 -0.73 -7.34
N GLU A 122 7.90 -2.00 -6.95
CA GLU A 122 7.48 -3.16 -7.74
C GLU A 122 5.95 -3.15 -7.95
N ILE A 123 5.17 -2.89 -6.89
CA ILE A 123 3.71 -2.78 -6.94
C ILE A 123 3.28 -1.70 -7.94
N GLU A 124 3.85 -0.50 -7.85
CA GLU A 124 3.52 0.56 -8.81
C GLU A 124 3.83 0.15 -10.27
N GLY A 125 4.88 -0.63 -10.49
CA GLY A 125 5.20 -1.21 -11.78
C GLY A 125 4.08 -2.13 -12.31
N TYR A 126 3.56 -3.01 -11.45
CA TYR A 126 2.44 -3.90 -11.80
C TYR A 126 1.14 -3.13 -12.02
N VAL A 127 0.86 -2.12 -11.21
CA VAL A 127 -0.32 -1.26 -11.35
C VAL A 127 -0.28 -0.48 -12.67
N ARG A 128 0.88 0.09 -13.03
CA ARG A 128 1.07 0.73 -14.36
C ARG A 128 0.89 -0.27 -15.50
N GLY A 129 1.37 -1.50 -15.33
CA GLY A 129 1.14 -2.59 -16.28
C GLY A 129 -0.33 -2.95 -16.44
N PHE A 130 -1.08 -2.99 -15.35
CA PHE A 130 -2.53 -3.20 -15.34
C PHE A 130 -3.26 -2.05 -16.06
N ALA A 131 -2.95 -0.80 -15.74
CA ALA A 131 -3.57 0.38 -16.37
C ALA A 131 -3.42 0.36 -17.90
N ARG A 132 -2.27 -0.07 -18.42
CA ARG A 132 -2.05 -0.22 -19.88
C ARG A 132 -2.92 -1.31 -20.51
N ARG A 133 -3.20 -2.40 -19.78
CA ARG A 133 -4.03 -3.51 -20.28
C ARG A 133 -5.52 -3.28 -20.12
N ARG A 134 -5.91 -2.43 -19.16
CA ARG A 134 -7.30 -2.07 -18.86
C ARG A 134 -7.46 -0.54 -18.90
N PRO A 135 -7.38 0.07 -20.11
CA PRO A 135 -7.53 1.52 -20.26
C PRO A 135 -8.95 2.01 -19.93
N ASP A 136 -9.90 1.10 -19.84
CA ASP A 136 -11.29 1.34 -19.41
C ASP A 136 -11.42 1.50 -17.88
N VAL A 137 -10.38 1.16 -17.11
CA VAL A 137 -10.35 1.28 -15.64
C VAL A 137 -9.56 2.53 -15.25
N ARG A 138 -10.20 3.40 -14.48
CA ARG A 138 -9.51 4.53 -13.86
C ARG A 138 -8.64 4.04 -12.70
N VAL A 139 -7.34 4.24 -12.81
CA VAL A 139 -6.38 3.84 -11.79
C VAL A 139 -5.85 5.07 -11.05
N THR A 140 -5.92 5.05 -9.72
CA THR A 140 -5.37 6.09 -8.84
C THR A 140 -4.35 5.46 -7.90
N MET A 141 -3.13 5.99 -7.88
CA MET A 141 -2.09 5.61 -6.91
C MET A 141 -1.89 6.73 -5.90
N LEU A 142 -2.11 6.45 -4.62
CA LEU A 142 -1.95 7.40 -3.52
C LEU A 142 -0.59 7.17 -2.86
N ARG A 143 0.38 8.03 -3.14
CA ARG A 143 1.70 8.02 -2.50
C ARG A 143 1.64 8.75 -1.18
N CYS A 144 1.08 8.08 -0.17
CA CYS A 144 0.96 8.66 1.17
C CYS A 144 2.32 8.85 1.82
N ALA A 145 2.50 9.98 2.51
CA ALA A 145 3.62 10.20 3.41
C ALA A 145 3.56 9.28 4.64
N ASN A 146 4.53 9.37 5.54
CA ASN A 146 4.49 8.61 6.78
C ASN A 146 3.28 9.02 7.61
N VAL A 147 2.34 8.11 7.79
CA VAL A 147 1.14 8.36 8.57
C VAL A 147 1.50 8.40 10.06
N MET A 148 1.05 9.44 10.73
CA MET A 148 1.27 9.69 12.15
C MET A 148 -0.07 9.95 12.84
N GLY A 149 -0.18 9.50 14.08
CA GLY A 149 -1.38 9.72 14.91
C GLY A 149 -1.35 8.86 16.16
N PRO A 150 -2.26 9.09 17.10
CA PRO A 150 -2.32 8.35 18.35
C PRO A 150 -2.59 6.86 18.17
N HIS A 151 -3.31 6.47 17.12
CA HIS A 151 -3.71 5.09 16.85
C HIS A 151 -2.78 4.39 15.83
N VAL A 152 -1.84 5.13 15.22
CA VAL A 152 -0.92 4.57 14.23
C VAL A 152 0.24 3.85 14.90
N ALA A 153 0.39 2.56 14.58
CA ALA A 153 1.56 1.76 14.94
C ALA A 153 2.46 1.58 13.71
N SER A 154 3.53 2.34 13.62
CA SER A 154 4.50 2.29 12.53
C SER A 154 5.93 2.33 13.06
N PRO A 155 6.96 1.96 12.26
CA PRO A 155 8.35 2.16 12.65
C PRO A 155 8.67 3.61 13.02
N MET A 156 8.07 4.57 12.32
CA MET A 156 8.28 5.99 12.55
C MET A 156 7.66 6.44 13.88
N THR A 157 6.43 6.01 14.17
CA THR A 157 5.81 6.31 15.47
C THR A 157 6.57 5.66 16.63
N SER A 158 7.10 4.45 16.42
CA SER A 158 7.93 3.77 17.41
C SER A 158 9.25 4.50 17.64
N TYR A 159 9.88 4.99 16.57
CA TYR A 159 11.12 5.77 16.64
C TYR A 159 10.94 7.06 17.48
N PHE A 160 9.87 7.82 17.23
CA PHE A 160 9.61 9.06 17.97
C PHE A 160 9.11 8.83 19.41
N ARG A 161 8.67 7.61 19.74
CA ARG A 161 8.32 7.23 21.13
C ARG A 161 9.51 6.81 21.97
N MET A 162 10.71 6.70 21.39
CA MET A 162 11.91 6.37 22.17
C MET A 162 12.28 7.50 23.12
N PRO A 163 12.70 7.19 24.36
CA PRO A 163 13.13 8.21 25.33
C PRO A 163 14.36 8.99 24.86
N ILE A 164 15.19 8.38 24.04
CA ILE A 164 16.34 9.00 23.37
C ILE A 164 16.21 8.65 21.89
N VAL A 165 16.04 9.68 21.06
CA VAL A 165 15.94 9.52 19.61
C VAL A 165 17.35 9.51 19.01
N PRO A 166 17.82 8.38 18.45
CA PRO A 166 19.14 8.31 17.82
C PRO A 166 19.16 9.11 16.52
N THR A 167 20.23 9.86 16.29
CA THR A 167 20.46 10.62 15.05
C THR A 167 21.78 10.24 14.44
N VAL A 168 21.95 10.49 13.14
CA VAL A 168 23.22 10.26 12.44
C VAL A 168 23.91 11.61 12.24
N LEU A 169 25.09 11.77 12.83
CA LEU A 169 25.86 13.01 12.73
C LEU A 169 26.15 13.36 11.26
N GLY A 170 25.87 14.60 10.89
CA GLY A 170 26.08 15.08 9.52
C GLY A 170 25.00 14.66 8.51
N TYR A 171 23.94 14.00 8.96
CA TYR A 171 22.81 13.63 8.12
C TYR A 171 21.53 14.28 8.63
N ASP A 172 20.94 15.16 7.83
CA ASP A 172 19.70 15.87 8.14
C ASP A 172 18.59 15.44 7.13
N PRO A 173 17.89 14.33 7.39
CA PRO A 173 16.86 13.82 6.48
C PRO A 173 15.62 14.70 6.52
N ARG A 174 15.08 15.01 5.36
CA ARG A 174 13.75 15.63 5.24
C ARG A 174 12.71 14.54 5.28
N VAL A 175 11.71 14.70 6.13
CA VAL A 175 10.61 13.74 6.30
C VAL A 175 9.30 14.46 6.15
N GLN A 176 8.38 13.86 5.41
CA GLN A 176 7.01 14.31 5.28
C GLN A 176 6.10 13.42 6.12
N PHE A 177 5.13 14.02 6.77
CA PHE A 177 4.12 13.35 7.59
C PHE A 177 2.72 13.65 7.07
N LEU A 178 1.80 12.72 7.33
CA LEU A 178 0.37 12.82 7.09
C LEU A 178 -0.33 12.43 8.38
N HIS A 179 -1.29 13.22 8.86
CA HIS A 179 -2.09 12.83 10.02
C HIS A 179 -3.07 11.72 9.65
N GLU A 180 -3.37 10.82 10.60
CA GLU A 180 -4.27 9.69 10.35
C GLU A 180 -5.70 10.13 9.98
N ASP A 181 -6.14 11.28 10.45
CA ASP A 181 -7.46 11.83 10.13
C ASP A 181 -7.53 12.47 8.73
N ASP A 182 -6.37 12.69 8.07
CA ASP A 182 -6.28 13.26 6.73
C ASP A 182 -6.10 12.18 5.64
N LEU A 183 -6.05 10.91 6.04
CA LEU A 183 -5.91 9.78 5.14
C LEU A 183 -7.27 9.23 4.71
#